data_6e54a39dc83b3ed8603ca000803aa2f1
#
_entry.id   6e54a39dc83b3ed8603ca000803aa2f1
#
_cell.length_a   1.000
_cell.length_b   1.000
_cell.length_c   1.000
_cell.angle_alpha   90.00
_cell.angle_beta   90.00
_cell.angle_gamma   90.00
#
_symmetry.space_group_name_H-M   'P 1'
#
loop_
_entity.id
_entity.type
_entity.pdbx_description
1 polymer ?
#
loop_
_entity_poly.entity_id
_entity_poly.type
_entity_poly.pdbx_seq_one_letter_code
_entity_poly.pdbx_strand_id
1 'polypeptide(L)'
;TYFPAPTDYGEMPLIDGDSLKISSEDDRPVVFVFKTLNDPSQGRISFIKVLTGTIEPGMELVNARTRKSERMAHLYVMCGREMTEVGHAYAGDIVVVPKLAAETGDTLSVSGKIEAAAFKFPNSQYRIAIEAENRGDEEKLFTFIDRACEADPTMRIERDEETGQTIISAVGEAQVSVLLNRLEERTKVEARTVPIRIPYRETIRRVASAQGRHKKQTGGAGQFGDCYLRVEPLLDGTDYEFVDEVVGGHIPRALIPAVDKGVQETMKDGVIAGYPLTGIRVACYDGSYHPVDSNEMAFRTAARIALKKACEDADPVVLEPMENITVTIPESYAGAVMGDVSGSRGRVTGMDTNNRGETVVTATVPYAELVDYATRLRSLTRGTGDFTMEPAGYEQVPYDVQKHLVEFYEESRAQGR
;
A
#
# COMPACT_ATOMS: atom_id res chain seq x y z
N THR A 1 -25.60 -40.67 9.78
CA THR A 1 -24.79 -39.50 10.12
C THR A 1 -23.99 -39.09 8.90
N TYR A 2 -24.14 -37.86 8.42
CA TYR A 2 -23.53 -37.40 7.16
C TYR A 2 -22.24 -36.62 7.39
N PHE A 3 -21.92 -36.25 8.62
CA PHE A 3 -20.72 -35.51 8.98
C PHE A 3 -19.95 -36.29 10.05
N PRO A 4 -18.59 -36.31 9.93
CA PRO A 4 -17.74 -36.92 10.94
C PRO A 4 -17.84 -36.16 12.28
N ALA A 5 -17.62 -36.86 13.38
CA ALA A 5 -17.47 -36.21 14.68
C ALA A 5 -16.19 -35.36 14.72
N PRO A 6 -16.12 -34.34 15.59
CA PRO A 6 -14.90 -33.53 15.73
C PRO A 6 -13.63 -34.38 16.01
N THR A 7 -13.79 -35.46 16.76
CA THR A 7 -12.71 -36.43 17.07
C THR A 7 -12.26 -37.25 15.86
N ASP A 8 -13.07 -37.38 14.82
CA ASP A 8 -12.72 -38.13 13.61
C ASP A 8 -11.79 -37.33 12.68
N TYR A 9 -11.70 -36.00 12.85
CA TYR A 9 -10.79 -35.14 12.08
C TYR A 9 -9.35 -35.17 12.56
N GLY A 10 -9.07 -35.83 13.66
CA GLY A 10 -7.71 -36.03 14.15
C GLY A 10 -7.07 -34.79 14.75
N GLU A 11 -6.27 -34.09 13.99
CA GLU A 11 -5.38 -33.06 14.50
C GLU A 11 -5.44 -31.77 13.70
N MET A 12 -5.37 -30.63 14.39
CA MET A 12 -5.23 -29.30 13.78
C MET A 12 -3.75 -28.97 13.68
N PRO A 13 -3.21 -28.67 12.48
CA PRO A 13 -1.80 -28.27 12.36
C PRO A 13 -1.54 -26.94 13.05
N LEU A 14 -0.40 -26.80 13.70
CA LEU A 14 0.08 -25.58 14.33
C LEU A 14 1.18 -24.91 13.48
N ILE A 15 1.41 -23.62 13.71
CA ILE A 15 2.43 -22.86 12.98
C ILE A 15 3.85 -23.34 13.24
N ASP A 16 4.13 -23.83 14.45
CA ASP A 16 5.43 -24.37 14.87
C ASP A 16 5.76 -25.75 14.27
N GLY A 17 4.83 -26.33 13.50
CA GLY A 17 4.96 -27.65 12.88
C GLY A 17 4.43 -28.80 13.72
N ASP A 18 3.99 -28.51 14.96
CA ASP A 18 3.28 -29.46 15.80
C ASP A 18 1.82 -29.61 15.37
N SER A 19 1.08 -30.46 16.03
CA SER A 19 -0.36 -30.63 15.83
C SER A 19 -1.13 -30.60 17.14
N LEU A 20 -2.35 -30.07 17.12
CA LEU A 20 -3.28 -30.05 18.24
C LEU A 20 -4.39 -31.07 18.01
N LYS A 21 -4.48 -32.06 18.87
CA LYS A 21 -5.57 -33.05 18.85
C LYS A 21 -6.86 -32.37 19.31
N ILE A 22 -7.92 -32.44 18.51
CA ILE A 22 -9.24 -31.95 18.91
C ILE A 22 -9.81 -32.93 19.94
N SER A 23 -10.01 -32.48 21.18
CA SER A 23 -10.42 -33.36 22.31
C SER A 23 -11.22 -32.57 23.34
N SER A 24 -12.26 -33.21 23.84
CA SER A 24 -13.01 -32.74 25.02
C SER A 24 -12.36 -33.18 26.36
N GLU A 25 -11.36 -34.05 26.29
CA GLU A 25 -10.67 -34.57 27.49
C GLU A 25 -9.54 -33.67 27.98
N ASP A 26 -9.08 -32.72 27.15
CA ASP A 26 -8.10 -31.69 27.54
C ASP A 26 -8.82 -30.51 28.20
N ASP A 27 -8.58 -30.30 29.48
CA ASP A 27 -9.22 -29.19 30.24
C ASP A 27 -8.74 -27.78 29.83
N ARG A 28 -7.74 -27.69 28.96
CA ARG A 28 -7.21 -26.40 28.49
C ARG A 28 -7.95 -25.94 27.25
N PRO A 29 -8.78 -24.90 27.35
CA PRO A 29 -9.53 -24.42 26.21
C PRO A 29 -8.63 -23.76 25.17
N VAL A 30 -8.81 -24.17 23.93
CA VAL A 30 -8.23 -23.55 22.73
C VAL A 30 -9.36 -23.33 21.75
N VAL A 31 -9.48 -22.10 21.25
CA VAL A 31 -10.49 -21.72 20.26
C VAL A 31 -9.85 -21.10 19.04
N PHE A 32 -10.45 -21.30 17.89
CA PHE A 32 -10.02 -20.77 16.60
C PHE A 32 -11.09 -19.87 16.00
N VAL A 33 -10.75 -18.64 15.67
CA VAL A 33 -11.63 -17.68 15.00
C VAL A 33 -11.59 -17.93 13.50
N PHE A 34 -12.58 -18.55 12.94
CA PHE A 34 -12.59 -18.89 11.51
C PHE A 34 -13.37 -17.91 10.64
N LYS A 35 -14.17 -17.03 11.25
CA LYS A 35 -14.97 -16.03 10.52
C LYS A 35 -15.32 -14.86 11.41
N THR A 36 -15.29 -13.66 10.85
CA THR A 36 -15.79 -12.44 11.48
C THR A 36 -16.83 -11.78 10.59
N LEU A 37 -17.88 -11.22 11.17
CA LEU A 37 -18.90 -10.44 10.48
C LEU A 37 -19.14 -9.13 11.22
N ASN A 38 -19.53 -8.09 10.49
CA ASN A 38 -20.01 -6.83 11.04
C ASN A 38 -21.53 -6.74 10.89
N ASP A 39 -22.25 -7.01 11.99
CA ASP A 39 -23.71 -6.92 12.05
C ASP A 39 -24.15 -5.48 12.36
N PRO A 40 -25.15 -4.93 11.65
CA PRO A 40 -25.60 -3.55 11.87
C PRO A 40 -26.13 -3.27 13.28
N SER A 41 -26.67 -4.27 13.96
CA SER A 41 -27.31 -4.13 15.28
C SER A 41 -26.38 -4.50 16.44
N GLN A 42 -25.50 -5.49 16.24
CA GLN A 42 -24.64 -6.03 17.29
C GLN A 42 -23.16 -5.63 17.13
N GLY A 43 -22.81 -5.02 16.00
CA GLY A 43 -21.43 -4.68 15.65
C GLY A 43 -20.65 -5.93 15.21
N ARG A 44 -19.37 -6.00 15.60
CA ARG A 44 -18.50 -7.12 15.26
C ARG A 44 -18.94 -8.39 16.00
N ILE A 45 -19.13 -9.48 15.26
CA ILE A 45 -19.39 -10.82 15.77
C ILE A 45 -18.35 -11.79 15.20
N SER A 46 -17.75 -12.61 16.06
CA SER A 46 -16.73 -13.59 15.69
C SER A 46 -17.28 -15.01 15.84
N PHE A 47 -17.15 -15.81 14.78
CA PHE A 47 -17.47 -17.24 14.81
C PHE A 47 -16.20 -17.97 15.22
N ILE A 48 -16.30 -18.73 16.31
CA ILE A 48 -15.19 -19.49 16.84
C ILE A 48 -15.54 -20.99 16.84
N LYS A 49 -14.54 -21.80 16.60
CA LYS A 49 -14.58 -23.25 16.80
C LYS A 49 -13.78 -23.60 18.05
N VAL A 50 -14.38 -24.31 18.97
CA VAL A 50 -13.69 -24.86 20.13
C VAL A 50 -12.87 -26.05 19.68
N LEU A 51 -11.55 -26.00 19.84
CA LEU A 51 -10.65 -27.09 19.44
C LEU A 51 -10.41 -28.06 20.57
N THR A 52 -10.18 -27.56 21.79
CA THR A 52 -10.00 -28.38 23.00
C THR A 52 -10.71 -27.75 24.18
N GLY A 53 -11.01 -28.54 25.19
CA GLY A 53 -11.57 -28.12 26.45
C GLY A 53 -13.01 -27.63 26.35
N THR A 54 -13.39 -26.82 27.34
CA THR A 54 -14.73 -26.20 27.43
C THR A 54 -14.56 -24.71 27.67
N ILE A 55 -15.36 -23.90 26.99
CA ILE A 55 -15.44 -22.45 27.21
C ILE A 55 -16.77 -22.07 27.85
N GLU A 56 -16.73 -21.06 28.70
CA GLU A 56 -17.88 -20.51 29.42
C GLU A 56 -17.95 -18.99 29.30
N PRO A 57 -19.14 -18.38 29.43
CA PRO A 57 -19.28 -16.94 29.46
C PRO A 57 -18.43 -16.31 30.57
N GLY A 58 -17.72 -15.24 30.24
CA GLY A 58 -16.85 -14.52 31.16
C GLY A 58 -15.40 -15.02 31.21
N MET A 59 -15.09 -16.15 30.60
CA MET A 59 -13.72 -16.68 30.51
C MET A 59 -12.80 -15.72 29.73
N GLU A 60 -11.54 -15.65 30.15
CA GLU A 60 -10.51 -14.88 29.48
C GLU A 60 -9.50 -15.81 28.80
N LEU A 61 -9.26 -15.59 27.51
CA LEU A 61 -8.27 -16.30 26.71
C LEU A 61 -7.30 -15.31 26.08
N VAL A 62 -6.05 -15.72 25.94
CA VAL A 62 -5.00 -14.90 25.35
C VAL A 62 -4.88 -15.21 23.85
N ASN A 63 -4.95 -14.19 23.03
CA ASN A 63 -4.74 -14.26 21.58
C ASN A 63 -3.26 -14.54 21.28
N ALA A 64 -2.97 -15.60 20.54
CA ALA A 64 -1.61 -16.03 20.24
C ALA A 64 -0.81 -14.98 19.43
N ARG A 65 -1.47 -14.32 18.46
CA ARG A 65 -0.85 -13.31 17.59
C ARG A 65 -0.59 -11.99 18.32
N THR A 66 -1.60 -11.43 19.00
CA THR A 66 -1.52 -10.09 19.62
C THR A 66 -1.00 -10.10 21.04
N ARG A 67 -0.97 -11.29 21.70
CA ARG A 67 -0.63 -11.48 23.13
C ARG A 67 -1.57 -10.75 24.10
N LYS A 68 -2.72 -10.31 23.64
CA LYS A 68 -3.73 -9.61 24.45
C LYS A 68 -4.76 -10.61 25.01
N SER A 69 -5.27 -10.33 26.21
CA SER A 69 -6.39 -11.08 26.78
C SER A 69 -7.71 -10.65 26.13
N GLU A 70 -8.51 -11.60 25.75
CA GLU A 70 -9.84 -11.46 25.15
C GLU A 70 -10.88 -12.11 26.04
N ARG A 71 -11.95 -11.41 26.34
CA ARG A 71 -13.02 -11.93 27.21
C ARG A 71 -14.16 -12.51 26.40
N MET A 72 -14.52 -13.77 26.64
CA MET A 72 -15.69 -14.45 26.12
C MET A 72 -16.94 -14.02 26.88
N ALA A 73 -17.38 -12.76 26.70
CA ALA A 73 -18.42 -12.18 27.55
C ALA A 73 -19.75 -12.96 27.49
N HIS A 74 -20.17 -13.33 26.31
CA HIS A 74 -21.37 -14.13 26.04
C HIS A 74 -21.07 -15.12 24.93
N LEU A 75 -21.69 -16.29 24.98
CA LEU A 75 -21.61 -17.32 23.94
C LEU A 75 -23.00 -17.55 23.33
N TYR A 76 -23.07 -17.58 22.00
CA TYR A 76 -24.30 -17.82 21.27
C TYR A 76 -24.13 -18.93 20.24
N VAL A 77 -25.18 -19.71 20.04
CA VAL A 77 -25.36 -20.54 18.85
C VAL A 77 -26.23 -19.77 17.87
N MET A 78 -25.76 -19.65 16.62
CA MET A 78 -26.47 -18.92 15.58
C MET A 78 -27.14 -19.86 14.58
N CYS A 79 -28.43 -19.67 14.36
CA CYS A 79 -29.20 -20.37 13.36
C CYS A 79 -29.88 -19.34 12.44
N GLY A 80 -29.37 -19.20 11.22
CA GLY A 80 -29.78 -18.11 10.32
C GLY A 80 -29.43 -16.73 10.93
N ARG A 81 -30.46 -15.96 11.32
CA ARG A 81 -30.32 -14.66 11.99
C ARG A 81 -30.60 -14.71 13.50
N GLU A 82 -31.07 -15.85 13.97
CA GLU A 82 -31.40 -16.01 15.39
C GLU A 82 -30.16 -16.43 16.18
N MET A 83 -29.95 -15.79 17.31
CA MET A 83 -28.86 -16.06 18.23
C MET A 83 -29.45 -16.54 19.56
N THR A 84 -29.11 -17.76 19.96
CA THR A 84 -29.51 -18.34 21.24
C THR A 84 -28.32 -18.40 22.18
N GLU A 85 -28.42 -17.77 23.35
CA GLU A 85 -27.35 -17.77 24.35
C GLU A 85 -27.16 -19.17 24.95
N VAL A 86 -25.90 -19.57 25.14
CA VAL A 86 -25.54 -20.86 25.74
C VAL A 86 -24.57 -20.63 26.90
N GLY A 87 -24.69 -21.48 27.92
CA GLY A 87 -23.84 -21.38 29.13
C GLY A 87 -22.46 -22.00 29.00
N HIS A 88 -22.23 -22.83 28.00
CA HIS A 88 -20.95 -23.46 27.73
C HIS A 88 -20.89 -23.95 26.28
N ALA A 89 -19.65 -24.14 25.77
CA ALA A 89 -19.41 -24.80 24.50
C ALA A 89 -18.21 -25.76 24.64
N TYR A 90 -18.33 -26.91 24.02
CA TYR A 90 -17.35 -28.01 24.11
C TYR A 90 -16.49 -28.12 22.86
N ALA A 91 -15.40 -28.88 22.94
CA ALA A 91 -14.57 -29.18 21.78
C ALA A 91 -15.41 -29.71 20.60
N GLY A 92 -15.24 -29.09 19.43
CA GLY A 92 -16.01 -29.35 18.23
C GLY A 92 -17.18 -28.41 17.99
N ASP A 93 -17.68 -27.73 19.04
CA ASP A 93 -18.77 -26.75 18.88
C ASP A 93 -18.33 -25.50 18.13
N ILE A 94 -19.29 -24.94 17.41
CA ILE A 94 -19.15 -23.63 16.77
C ILE A 94 -20.09 -22.67 17.50
N VAL A 95 -19.51 -21.62 18.07
CA VAL A 95 -20.25 -20.57 18.76
C VAL A 95 -19.86 -19.19 18.26
N VAL A 96 -20.71 -18.22 18.55
CA VAL A 96 -20.53 -16.82 18.19
C VAL A 96 -20.24 -16.01 19.45
N VAL A 97 -19.24 -15.16 19.37
CA VAL A 97 -18.85 -14.23 20.44
C VAL A 97 -18.93 -12.81 19.90
N PRO A 98 -19.85 -11.98 20.41
CA PRO A 98 -19.92 -10.57 20.03
C PRO A 98 -18.76 -9.75 20.63
N LYS A 99 -18.34 -8.71 19.91
CA LYS A 99 -17.36 -7.69 20.34
C LYS A 99 -15.97 -8.26 20.71
N LEU A 100 -15.62 -9.43 20.16
CA LEU A 100 -14.28 -9.97 20.28
C LEU A 100 -13.34 -9.16 19.38
N ALA A 101 -12.15 -8.75 19.87
CA ALA A 101 -11.21 -8.00 19.07
C ALA A 101 -10.35 -8.90 18.16
N ALA A 102 -10.34 -10.21 18.40
CA ALA A 102 -9.64 -11.18 17.58
C ALA A 102 -10.12 -11.19 16.12
N GLU A 103 -9.20 -11.40 15.19
CA GLU A 103 -9.42 -11.44 13.74
C GLU A 103 -9.66 -12.88 13.24
N THR A 104 -10.16 -12.98 12.02
CA THR A 104 -10.25 -14.28 11.33
C THR A 104 -8.86 -14.89 11.14
N GLY A 105 -8.68 -16.11 11.62
CA GLY A 105 -7.39 -16.82 11.65
C GLY A 105 -6.70 -16.82 13.03
N ASP A 106 -7.17 -15.99 13.97
CA ASP A 106 -6.57 -15.97 15.32
C ASP A 106 -6.92 -17.21 16.14
N THR A 107 -5.97 -17.64 16.96
CA THR A 107 -6.14 -18.68 17.95
C THR A 107 -6.05 -18.06 19.34
N LEU A 108 -7.00 -18.42 20.20
CA LEU A 108 -7.01 -17.98 21.59
C LEU A 108 -6.92 -19.19 22.52
N SER A 109 -6.09 -19.09 23.54
CA SER A 109 -5.89 -20.13 24.56
C SER A 109 -5.56 -19.51 25.90
N VAL A 110 -5.60 -20.32 26.98
CA VAL A 110 -5.21 -19.85 28.32
C VAL A 110 -3.74 -19.37 28.33
N SER A 111 -2.86 -20.07 27.63
CA SER A 111 -1.42 -19.73 27.58
C SER A 111 -1.05 -18.67 26.54
N GLY A 112 -1.87 -18.46 25.52
CA GLY A 112 -1.55 -17.64 24.36
C GLY A 112 -0.40 -18.18 23.51
N LYS A 113 0.06 -19.42 23.73
CA LYS A 113 1.21 -19.99 23.02
C LYS A 113 0.83 -20.90 21.85
N ILE A 114 -0.41 -21.37 21.84
CA ILE A 114 -0.90 -22.28 20.80
C ILE A 114 -1.44 -21.42 19.65
N GLU A 115 -0.89 -21.62 18.47
CA GLU A 115 -1.28 -20.89 17.26
C GLU A 115 -1.56 -21.91 16.13
N ALA A 116 -2.84 -22.06 15.79
CA ALA A 116 -3.26 -22.94 14.70
C ALA A 116 -2.80 -22.39 13.34
N ALA A 117 -2.42 -23.26 12.43
CA ALA A 117 -2.11 -22.86 11.07
C ALA A 117 -3.35 -22.28 10.41
N ALA A 118 -3.29 -21.01 10.05
CA ALA A 118 -4.39 -20.32 9.39
C ALA A 118 -4.68 -20.91 8.00
N PHE A 119 -5.93 -20.79 7.56
CA PHE A 119 -6.27 -21.12 6.18
C PHE A 119 -5.55 -20.19 5.22
N LYS A 120 -5.03 -20.73 4.12
CA LYS A 120 -4.50 -19.90 3.03
C LYS A 120 -5.68 -19.35 2.25
N PHE A 121 -5.92 -18.07 2.40
CA PHE A 121 -6.87 -17.34 1.58
C PHE A 121 -6.28 -17.06 0.19
N PRO A 122 -7.11 -16.93 -0.85
CA PRO A 122 -6.68 -16.44 -2.15
C PRO A 122 -5.97 -15.08 -2.05
N ASN A 123 -4.95 -14.87 -2.85
CA ASN A 123 -4.23 -13.60 -2.91
C ASN A 123 -5.13 -12.48 -3.46
N SER A 124 -5.02 -11.30 -2.88
CA SER A 124 -5.73 -10.08 -3.31
C SER A 124 -5.00 -9.43 -4.48
N GLN A 125 -5.12 -10.02 -5.66
CA GLN A 125 -4.36 -9.61 -6.85
C GLN A 125 -4.99 -8.46 -7.64
N TYR A 126 -6.30 -8.29 -7.54
CA TYR A 126 -7.00 -7.20 -8.21
C TYR A 126 -6.89 -5.94 -7.36
N ARG A 127 -6.23 -4.93 -7.90
CA ARG A 127 -6.04 -3.63 -7.24
C ARG A 127 -6.71 -2.54 -8.05
N ILE A 128 -7.43 -1.66 -7.38
CA ILE A 128 -8.11 -0.53 -7.99
C ILE A 128 -8.20 0.62 -6.99
N ALA A 129 -8.05 1.85 -7.46
CA ALA A 129 -8.29 3.01 -6.63
C ALA A 129 -9.78 3.36 -6.61
N ILE A 130 -10.24 3.93 -5.49
CA ILE A 130 -11.62 4.35 -5.30
C ILE A 130 -11.66 5.80 -4.81
N GLU A 131 -12.70 6.50 -5.24
CA GLU A 131 -12.96 7.87 -4.83
C GLU A 131 -14.44 8.01 -4.47
N ALA A 132 -14.74 8.73 -3.38
CA ALA A 132 -16.11 9.18 -3.13
C ALA A 132 -16.47 10.28 -4.13
N GLU A 133 -17.70 10.32 -4.63
CA GLU A 133 -18.15 11.41 -5.51
C GLU A 133 -18.12 12.76 -4.80
N ASN A 134 -18.43 12.79 -3.50
CA ASN A 134 -18.32 13.96 -2.67
C ASN A 134 -17.10 13.85 -1.74
N ARG A 135 -16.17 14.78 -1.80
CA ARG A 135 -14.96 14.82 -0.94
C ARG A 135 -15.26 14.72 0.55
N GLY A 136 -16.41 15.21 1.01
CA GLY A 136 -16.82 15.12 2.42
C GLY A 136 -17.17 13.70 2.90
N ASP A 137 -17.32 12.75 1.99
CA ASP A 137 -17.69 11.37 2.30
C ASP A 137 -16.51 10.37 2.27
N GLU A 138 -15.29 10.84 1.97
CA GLU A 138 -14.08 9.99 1.92
C GLU A 138 -13.82 9.21 3.21
N GLU A 139 -14.02 9.85 4.38
CA GLU A 139 -13.81 9.20 5.68
C GLU A 139 -14.86 8.13 5.96
N LYS A 140 -16.11 8.37 5.56
CA LYS A 140 -17.19 7.37 5.68
C LYS A 140 -16.94 6.18 4.75
N LEU A 141 -16.51 6.46 3.51
CA LEU A 141 -16.12 5.45 2.54
C LEU A 141 -15.01 4.57 3.11
N PHE A 142 -13.92 5.16 3.58
CA PHE A 142 -12.78 4.43 4.14
C PHE A 142 -13.22 3.57 5.33
N THR A 143 -13.93 4.15 6.29
CA THR A 143 -14.40 3.44 7.49
C THR A 143 -15.32 2.26 7.15
N PHE A 144 -16.21 2.40 6.15
CA PHE A 144 -17.08 1.33 5.73
C PHE A 144 -16.31 0.16 5.11
N ILE A 145 -15.35 0.48 4.24
CA ILE A 145 -14.57 -0.55 3.54
C ILE A 145 -13.59 -1.23 4.49
N ASP A 146 -12.96 -0.50 5.39
CA ASP A 146 -12.09 -1.06 6.42
C ASP A 146 -12.82 -2.11 7.27
N ARG A 147 -14.03 -1.80 7.72
CA ARG A 147 -14.89 -2.78 8.39
C ARG A 147 -15.27 -3.98 7.53
N ALA A 148 -15.41 -3.79 6.22
CA ALA A 148 -15.68 -4.91 5.31
C ALA A 148 -14.43 -5.80 5.15
N CYS A 149 -13.24 -5.21 5.13
CA CYS A 149 -11.96 -5.92 5.11
C CYS A 149 -11.73 -6.74 6.40
N GLU A 150 -12.17 -6.23 7.56
CA GLU A 150 -12.15 -7.03 8.81
C GLU A 150 -12.95 -8.33 8.69
N ALA A 151 -14.03 -8.32 7.92
CA ALA A 151 -14.90 -9.48 7.73
C ALA A 151 -14.43 -10.42 6.60
N ASP A 152 -13.60 -9.93 5.68
CA ASP A 152 -13.10 -10.68 4.52
C ASP A 152 -11.58 -10.51 4.38
N PRO A 153 -10.78 -11.49 4.84
CA PRO A 153 -9.31 -11.43 4.77
C PRO A 153 -8.74 -11.39 3.34
N THR A 154 -9.58 -11.62 2.33
CA THR A 154 -9.18 -11.51 0.91
C THR A 154 -9.30 -10.09 0.36
N MET A 155 -9.73 -9.14 1.21
CA MET A 155 -9.76 -7.71 0.86
C MET A 155 -8.83 -6.93 1.77
N ARG A 156 -8.25 -5.89 1.21
CA ARG A 156 -7.43 -4.91 1.93
C ARG A 156 -7.74 -3.52 1.42
N ILE A 157 -7.69 -2.55 2.30
CA ILE A 157 -7.75 -1.12 1.96
C ILE A 157 -6.48 -0.45 2.46
N GLU A 158 -5.91 0.40 1.65
CA GLU A 158 -4.74 1.19 2.00
C GLU A 158 -4.89 2.61 1.43
N ARG A 159 -4.30 3.58 2.11
CA ARG A 159 -4.13 4.92 1.57
C ARG A 159 -2.69 5.06 1.12
N ASP A 160 -2.51 5.21 -0.18
CA ASP A 160 -1.21 5.46 -0.77
C ASP A 160 -0.77 6.90 -0.41
N GLU A 161 0.31 7.03 0.35
CA GLU A 161 0.81 8.33 0.82
C GLU A 161 1.39 9.17 -0.31
N GLU A 162 1.91 8.55 -1.36
CA GLU A 162 2.56 9.24 -2.48
C GLU A 162 1.54 9.79 -3.47
N THR A 163 0.54 9.00 -3.85
CA THR A 163 -0.50 9.41 -4.80
C THR A 163 -1.73 10.00 -4.12
N GLY A 164 -1.88 9.81 -2.81
CA GLY A 164 -3.03 10.21 -2.02
C GLY A 164 -4.30 9.41 -2.31
N GLN A 165 -4.21 8.35 -3.12
CA GLN A 165 -5.36 7.53 -3.47
C GLN A 165 -5.71 6.51 -2.40
N THR A 166 -6.99 6.19 -2.28
CA THR A 166 -7.46 5.04 -1.51
C THR A 166 -7.53 3.83 -2.44
N ILE A 167 -6.73 2.80 -2.17
CA ILE A 167 -6.60 1.60 -2.99
C ILE A 167 -7.26 0.42 -2.28
N ILE A 168 -8.10 -0.30 -3.01
CA ILE A 168 -8.64 -1.61 -2.61
C ILE A 168 -7.87 -2.70 -3.33
N SER A 169 -7.43 -3.69 -2.56
CA SER A 169 -6.93 -4.96 -3.08
C SER A 169 -7.98 -6.05 -2.79
N ALA A 170 -8.36 -6.81 -3.79
CA ALA A 170 -9.40 -7.83 -3.74
C ALA A 170 -9.04 -9.05 -4.59
N VAL A 171 -9.81 -10.13 -4.48
CA VAL A 171 -9.63 -11.29 -5.35
C VAL A 171 -10.02 -10.95 -6.80
N GLY A 172 -11.02 -10.10 -7.01
CA GLY A 172 -11.45 -9.71 -8.35
C GLY A 172 -12.46 -8.56 -8.37
N GLU A 173 -12.72 -8.06 -9.57
CA GLU A 173 -13.60 -6.91 -9.83
C GLU A 173 -15.02 -7.08 -9.25
N ALA A 174 -15.60 -8.27 -9.37
CA ALA A 174 -16.94 -8.56 -8.84
C ALA A 174 -17.04 -8.34 -7.33
N GLN A 175 -15.98 -8.64 -6.57
CA GLN A 175 -15.94 -8.43 -5.12
C GLN A 175 -15.98 -6.94 -4.80
N VAL A 176 -15.22 -6.11 -5.53
CA VAL A 176 -15.23 -4.64 -5.38
C VAL A 176 -16.61 -4.08 -5.76
N SER A 177 -17.20 -4.50 -6.87
CA SER A 177 -18.52 -4.05 -7.30
C SER A 177 -19.61 -4.34 -6.25
N VAL A 178 -19.60 -5.54 -5.68
CA VAL A 178 -20.54 -5.90 -4.58
C VAL A 178 -20.31 -5.04 -3.34
N LEU A 179 -19.06 -4.73 -3.03
CA LEU A 179 -18.70 -3.89 -1.89
C LEU A 179 -19.20 -2.46 -2.06
N LEU A 180 -18.99 -1.86 -3.23
CA LEU A 180 -19.45 -0.50 -3.53
C LEU A 180 -20.99 -0.39 -3.55
N ASN A 181 -21.68 -1.37 -4.11
CA ASN A 181 -23.15 -1.43 -4.05
C ASN A 181 -23.66 -1.48 -2.60
N ARG A 182 -23.02 -2.28 -1.73
CA ARG A 182 -23.35 -2.33 -0.30
C ARG A 182 -23.05 -1.02 0.44
N LEU A 183 -21.97 -0.32 0.06
CA LEU A 183 -21.66 1.00 0.59
C LEU A 183 -22.80 1.96 0.30
N GLU A 184 -23.21 2.09 -0.96
CA GLU A 184 -24.31 2.96 -1.40
C GLU A 184 -25.63 2.61 -0.70
N GLU A 185 -26.01 1.33 -0.68
CA GLU A 185 -27.23 0.87 -0.03
C GLU A 185 -27.30 1.25 1.46
N ARG A 186 -26.19 1.09 2.19
CA ARG A 186 -26.15 1.24 3.64
C ARG A 186 -25.86 2.66 4.12
N THR A 187 -25.02 3.39 3.39
CA THR A 187 -24.52 4.70 3.84
C THR A 187 -24.99 5.87 2.99
N LYS A 188 -25.57 5.59 1.81
CA LYS A 188 -25.92 6.59 0.79
C LYS A 188 -24.70 7.36 0.27
N VAL A 189 -23.51 6.78 0.42
CA VAL A 189 -22.27 7.31 -0.16
C VAL A 189 -22.09 6.67 -1.52
N GLU A 190 -22.03 7.52 -2.54
CA GLU A 190 -21.70 7.12 -3.91
C GLU A 190 -20.18 7.15 -4.09
N ALA A 191 -19.64 6.07 -4.62
CA ALA A 191 -18.22 5.92 -4.88
C ALA A 191 -17.98 5.27 -6.24
N ARG A 192 -16.88 5.64 -6.87
CA ARG A 192 -16.47 5.10 -8.16
C ARG A 192 -15.06 4.54 -8.12
N THR A 193 -14.80 3.59 -8.99
CA THR A 193 -13.44 3.12 -9.25
C THR A 193 -12.72 4.05 -10.21
N VAL A 194 -11.45 4.30 -9.94
CA VAL A 194 -10.57 5.10 -10.80
C VAL A 194 -9.26 4.34 -11.03
N PRO A 195 -8.54 4.60 -12.13
CA PRO A 195 -7.23 3.99 -12.35
C PRO A 195 -6.25 4.34 -11.22
N ILE A 196 -5.39 3.40 -10.88
CA ILE A 196 -4.28 3.64 -9.96
C ILE A 196 -3.30 4.57 -10.64
N ARG A 197 -2.90 5.63 -9.93
CA ARG A 197 -1.83 6.54 -10.38
C ARG A 197 -0.49 5.86 -10.16
N ILE A 198 0.35 5.92 -11.17
CA ILE A 198 1.70 5.38 -11.05
C ILE A 198 2.56 6.40 -10.32
N PRO A 199 3.27 6.02 -9.25
CA PRO A 199 4.15 6.92 -8.51
C PRO A 199 5.47 7.12 -9.27
N TYR A 200 5.40 7.84 -10.40
CA TYR A 200 6.58 8.24 -11.14
C TYR A 200 7.43 9.20 -10.31
N ARG A 201 8.74 9.24 -10.61
CA ARG A 201 9.68 10.18 -10.02
C ARG A 201 10.50 10.85 -11.10
N GLU A 202 11.14 11.96 -10.75
CA GLU A 202 12.10 12.63 -11.61
C GLU A 202 13.51 12.52 -11.03
N THR A 203 14.52 12.50 -11.87
CA THR A 203 15.92 12.62 -11.47
C THR A 203 16.73 13.31 -12.58
N ILE A 204 18.00 13.55 -12.32
CA ILE A 204 18.94 14.17 -13.27
C ILE A 204 20.07 13.19 -13.60
N ARG A 205 20.69 13.35 -14.77
CA ARG A 205 21.81 12.50 -15.23
C ARG A 205 23.15 13.20 -15.29
N ARG A 206 23.17 14.53 -15.21
CA ARG A 206 24.39 15.35 -15.31
C ARG A 206 24.46 16.38 -14.20
N VAL A 207 25.68 16.83 -13.96
CA VAL A 207 25.93 17.99 -13.10
C VAL A 207 25.59 19.27 -13.87
N ALA A 208 24.83 20.15 -13.25
CA ALA A 208 24.56 21.47 -13.79
C ALA A 208 24.47 22.51 -12.67
N SER A 209 24.57 23.78 -13.05
CA SER A 209 24.53 24.90 -12.09
C SER A 209 23.71 26.03 -12.65
N ALA A 210 22.91 26.68 -11.80
CA ALA A 210 22.14 27.84 -12.20
C ALA A 210 22.01 28.86 -11.09
N GLN A 211 21.79 30.11 -11.50
CA GLN A 211 21.43 31.20 -10.61
C GLN A 211 19.92 31.36 -10.54
N GLY A 212 19.39 31.47 -9.33
CA GLY A 212 18.03 31.90 -9.07
C GLY A 212 18.02 33.26 -8.37
N ARG A 213 17.37 34.22 -8.99
CA ARG A 213 17.26 35.58 -8.45
C ARG A 213 15.80 36.00 -8.36
N HIS A 214 15.37 36.35 -7.15
CA HIS A 214 14.06 36.92 -6.88
C HIS A 214 14.23 38.36 -6.40
N LYS A 215 13.67 39.29 -7.18
CA LYS A 215 13.63 40.72 -6.83
C LYS A 215 12.24 41.27 -7.06
N LYS A 216 11.57 41.73 -6.02
CA LYS A 216 10.26 42.34 -6.10
C LYS A 216 10.27 43.68 -5.35
N GLN A 217 9.90 44.76 -6.02
CA GLN A 217 9.79 46.10 -5.47
C GLN A 217 8.42 46.65 -5.85
N THR A 218 7.37 46.32 -5.12
CA THR A 218 6.01 46.84 -5.36
C THR A 218 5.38 47.24 -4.03
N GLY A 219 5.27 48.55 -3.77
CA GLY A 219 4.35 49.17 -2.80
C GLY A 219 4.45 48.68 -1.34
N GLY A 220 5.66 48.36 -0.83
CA GLY A 220 5.87 47.88 0.55
C GLY A 220 7.30 47.44 0.79
N ALA A 221 7.58 46.60 1.78
CA ALA A 221 8.89 46.03 2.02
C ALA A 221 9.36 45.23 0.78
N GLY A 222 10.55 45.57 0.23
CA GLY A 222 11.14 44.88 -0.90
C GLY A 222 11.43 43.39 -0.58
N GLN A 223 11.52 42.58 -1.63
CA GLN A 223 11.95 41.18 -1.51
C GLN A 223 13.19 40.97 -2.40
N PHE A 224 14.26 40.49 -1.81
CA PHE A 224 15.48 40.19 -2.51
C PHE A 224 16.06 38.84 -2.04
N GLY A 225 16.26 37.91 -2.96
CA GLY A 225 16.95 36.64 -2.77
C GLY A 225 17.74 36.29 -4.02
N ASP A 226 18.98 35.86 -3.85
CA ASP A 226 19.87 35.50 -4.94
C ASP A 226 20.80 34.37 -4.46
N CYS A 227 20.72 33.23 -5.13
CA CYS A 227 21.54 32.07 -4.81
C CYS A 227 21.94 31.33 -6.08
N TYR A 228 23.12 30.71 -6.00
CA TYR A 228 23.64 29.81 -7.04
C TYR A 228 23.60 28.39 -6.52
N LEU A 229 22.91 27.51 -7.25
CA LEU A 229 22.82 26.09 -6.92
C LEU A 229 23.55 25.26 -7.97
N ARG A 230 24.27 24.24 -7.51
CA ARG A 230 24.80 23.15 -8.33
C ARG A 230 24.05 21.88 -7.96
N VAL A 231 23.55 21.17 -8.96
CA VAL A 231 22.86 19.88 -8.82
C VAL A 231 23.73 18.75 -9.36
N GLU A 232 23.79 17.65 -8.66
CA GLU A 232 24.58 16.47 -8.99
C GLU A 232 23.73 15.21 -8.77
N PRO A 233 23.78 14.19 -9.68
CA PRO A 233 23.05 12.94 -9.45
C PRO A 233 23.70 12.14 -8.31
N LEU A 234 22.88 11.56 -7.42
CA LEU A 234 23.28 10.59 -6.40
C LEU A 234 23.02 9.18 -6.93
N LEU A 235 24.06 8.33 -6.90
CA LEU A 235 23.99 6.96 -7.42
C LEU A 235 24.01 5.89 -6.31
N ASP A 236 24.04 6.32 -5.05
CA ASP A 236 24.15 5.46 -3.87
C ASP A 236 22.81 5.07 -3.23
N GLY A 237 21.69 5.46 -3.85
CA GLY A 237 20.35 5.22 -3.33
C GLY A 237 19.87 6.29 -2.33
N THR A 238 20.64 7.34 -2.08
CA THR A 238 20.23 8.48 -1.28
C THR A 238 19.27 9.36 -2.07
N ASP A 239 18.11 9.68 -1.50
CA ASP A 239 17.09 10.48 -2.20
C ASP A 239 17.48 11.95 -2.33
N TYR A 240 18.11 12.53 -1.31
CA TYR A 240 18.43 13.95 -1.26
C TYR A 240 19.58 14.25 -0.31
N GLU A 241 20.47 15.15 -0.75
CA GLU A 241 21.53 15.73 0.08
C GLU A 241 21.66 17.23 -0.21
N PHE A 242 21.70 18.06 0.84
CA PHE A 242 21.97 19.49 0.72
C PHE A 242 23.34 19.82 1.29
N VAL A 243 24.14 20.61 0.56
CA VAL A 243 25.47 21.02 0.96
C VAL A 243 25.58 22.55 0.94
N ASP A 244 26.03 23.12 2.05
CA ASP A 244 26.39 24.55 2.15
C ASP A 244 27.86 24.74 1.80
N GLU A 245 28.14 25.28 0.64
CA GLU A 245 29.48 25.61 0.15
C GLU A 245 29.70 27.16 0.09
N VAL A 246 28.78 27.97 0.68
CA VAL A 246 28.89 29.43 0.63
C VAL A 246 30.07 29.91 1.45
N VAL A 247 31.00 30.63 0.83
CA VAL A 247 32.13 31.24 1.49
C VAL A 247 31.98 32.77 1.52
N GLY A 248 32.71 33.43 2.44
CA GLY A 248 32.78 34.90 2.51
C GLY A 248 31.53 35.61 3.02
N GLY A 249 30.48 34.87 3.46
CA GLY A 249 29.25 35.45 4.01
C GLY A 249 28.38 36.12 2.93
N HIS A 250 28.46 35.72 1.68
CA HIS A 250 27.66 36.23 0.57
C HIS A 250 26.16 35.97 0.80
N ILE A 251 25.81 34.88 1.48
CA ILE A 251 24.48 34.64 2.03
C ILE A 251 24.62 34.54 3.56
N PRO A 252 23.86 35.28 4.38
CA PRO A 252 23.86 35.09 5.82
C PRO A 252 23.49 33.66 6.20
N ARG A 253 24.24 33.05 7.14
CA ARG A 253 24.00 31.64 7.57
C ARG A 253 22.57 31.38 8.02
N ALA A 254 21.89 32.37 8.58
CA ALA A 254 20.48 32.27 8.99
C ALA A 254 19.52 32.07 7.79
N LEU A 255 19.91 32.42 6.57
CA LEU A 255 19.09 32.28 5.36
C LEU A 255 19.39 31.02 4.54
N ILE A 256 20.47 30.29 4.81
CA ILE A 256 20.79 29.01 4.15
C ILE A 256 19.71 27.95 4.37
N PRO A 257 19.15 27.77 5.58
CA PRO A 257 18.01 26.85 5.76
C PRO A 257 16.78 27.19 4.93
N ALA A 258 16.59 28.47 4.59
CA ALA A 258 15.51 28.89 3.71
C ALA A 258 15.76 28.47 2.24
N VAL A 259 17.02 28.47 1.81
CA VAL A 259 17.42 27.92 0.48
C VAL A 259 17.12 26.44 0.42
N ASP A 260 17.58 25.64 1.41
CA ASP A 260 17.30 24.20 1.50
C ASP A 260 15.79 23.91 1.51
N LYS A 261 15.03 24.64 2.32
CA LYS A 261 13.56 24.49 2.34
C LYS A 261 12.92 24.79 0.99
N GLY A 262 13.40 25.80 0.29
CA GLY A 262 12.94 26.13 -1.07
C GLY A 262 13.27 25.03 -2.09
N VAL A 263 14.41 24.38 -1.94
CA VAL A 263 14.79 23.20 -2.74
C VAL A 263 13.84 22.05 -2.46
N GLN A 264 13.63 21.65 -1.21
CA GLN A 264 12.78 20.52 -0.83
C GLN A 264 11.31 20.73 -1.24
N GLU A 265 10.79 21.94 -1.15
CA GLU A 265 9.45 22.28 -1.64
C GLU A 265 9.35 22.11 -3.16
N THR A 266 10.37 22.53 -3.88
CA THR A 266 10.40 22.43 -5.35
C THR A 266 10.57 20.98 -5.83
N MET A 267 11.32 20.17 -5.08
CA MET A 267 11.47 18.73 -5.37
C MET A 267 10.13 17.99 -5.35
N LYS A 268 9.22 18.38 -4.48
CA LYS A 268 7.86 17.77 -4.41
C LYS A 268 7.02 18.07 -5.65
N ASP A 269 7.21 19.25 -6.22
CA ASP A 269 6.46 19.73 -7.40
C ASP A 269 7.01 19.15 -8.71
N GLY A 270 8.22 18.59 -8.71
CA GLY A 270 8.93 18.16 -9.91
C GLY A 270 9.41 19.31 -10.80
N VAL A 271 10.05 18.95 -11.91
CA VAL A 271 10.66 19.91 -12.84
C VAL A 271 10.09 19.79 -14.24
N ILE A 272 10.01 18.56 -14.79
CA ILE A 272 9.62 18.33 -16.19
C ILE A 272 8.24 17.73 -16.38
N ALA A 273 7.79 16.86 -15.47
CA ALA A 273 6.53 16.13 -15.57
C ALA A 273 5.66 16.21 -14.31
N GLY A 274 6.09 17.00 -13.31
CA GLY A 274 5.32 17.22 -12.08
C GLY A 274 5.42 16.08 -11.07
N TYR A 275 6.38 15.19 -11.21
CA TYR A 275 6.62 14.11 -10.26
C TYR A 275 7.74 14.47 -9.27
N PRO A 276 7.72 13.92 -8.05
CA PRO A 276 8.75 14.23 -7.07
C PRO A 276 10.16 13.96 -7.59
N LEU A 277 11.06 14.94 -7.43
CA LEU A 277 12.47 14.84 -7.79
C LEU A 277 13.23 14.11 -6.70
N THR A 278 14.07 13.14 -7.06
CA THR A 278 14.83 12.28 -6.13
C THR A 278 16.23 11.99 -6.66
N GLY A 279 17.10 11.46 -5.80
CA GLY A 279 18.46 11.04 -6.19
C GLY A 279 19.36 12.19 -6.55
N ILE A 280 19.25 13.35 -5.86
CA ILE A 280 20.04 14.54 -6.16
C ILE A 280 20.78 15.10 -4.95
N ARG A 281 22.00 15.54 -5.17
CA ARG A 281 22.74 16.44 -4.28
C ARG A 281 22.60 17.87 -4.78
N VAL A 282 22.27 18.79 -3.88
CA VAL A 282 22.16 20.22 -4.19
C VAL A 282 23.17 20.99 -3.33
N ALA A 283 24.15 21.62 -3.96
CA ALA A 283 25.12 22.49 -3.30
C ALA A 283 24.76 23.95 -3.53
N CYS A 284 24.57 24.70 -2.46
CA CYS A 284 24.50 26.17 -2.51
C CYS A 284 25.92 26.70 -2.36
N TYR A 285 26.49 27.29 -3.44
CA TYR A 285 27.91 27.67 -3.45
C TYR A 285 28.16 29.16 -3.52
N ASP A 286 27.16 29.97 -3.90
CA ASP A 286 27.30 31.43 -3.96
C ASP A 286 25.92 32.11 -3.90
N GLY A 287 25.93 33.42 -3.75
CA GLY A 287 24.71 34.23 -3.76
C GLY A 287 24.97 35.69 -3.39
N SER A 288 23.89 36.43 -3.19
CA SER A 288 23.97 37.78 -2.64
C SER A 288 22.73 38.11 -1.82
N TYR A 289 22.87 39.03 -0.88
CA TYR A 289 21.77 39.48 -0.05
C TYR A 289 21.68 41.03 0.01
N HIS A 290 20.51 41.51 0.35
CA HIS A 290 20.27 42.93 0.59
C HIS A 290 19.91 43.12 2.07
N PRO A 291 20.61 44.02 2.84
CA PRO A 291 20.45 44.12 4.28
C PRO A 291 19.01 44.37 4.77
N VAL A 292 18.16 44.98 3.96
CA VAL A 292 16.77 45.35 4.32
C VAL A 292 15.74 44.45 3.64
N ASP A 293 15.94 44.07 2.37
CA ASP A 293 14.93 43.40 1.55
C ASP A 293 15.08 41.88 1.52
N SER A 294 16.17 41.32 2.08
CA SER A 294 16.38 39.87 2.12
C SER A 294 15.64 39.24 3.28
N ASN A 295 14.85 38.21 2.99
CA ASN A 295 14.12 37.42 3.96
C ASN A 295 14.02 35.95 3.50
N GLU A 296 13.55 35.07 4.39
CA GLU A 296 13.43 33.64 4.10
C GLU A 296 12.58 33.35 2.86
N MET A 297 11.44 34.05 2.69
CA MET A 297 10.55 33.84 1.55
C MET A 297 11.23 34.19 0.22
N ALA A 298 12.03 35.26 0.19
CA ALA A 298 12.76 35.65 -1.01
C ALA A 298 13.83 34.62 -1.38
N PHE A 299 14.56 34.07 -0.40
CA PHE A 299 15.55 33.01 -0.66
C PHE A 299 14.91 31.66 -1.01
N ARG A 300 13.76 31.30 -0.44
CA ARG A 300 12.97 30.13 -0.89
C ARG A 300 12.57 30.26 -2.34
N THR A 301 12.09 31.45 -2.76
CA THR A 301 11.72 31.69 -4.15
C THR A 301 12.92 31.69 -5.08
N ALA A 302 14.05 32.26 -4.65
CA ALA A 302 15.30 32.23 -5.42
C ALA A 302 15.81 30.78 -5.60
N ALA A 303 15.80 29.96 -4.55
CA ALA A 303 16.15 28.55 -4.60
C ALA A 303 15.27 27.77 -5.59
N ARG A 304 13.95 28.01 -5.55
CA ARG A 304 13.02 27.40 -6.51
C ARG A 304 13.37 27.72 -7.97
N ILE A 305 13.74 28.97 -8.27
CA ILE A 305 14.14 29.39 -9.61
C ILE A 305 15.46 28.73 -10.01
N ALA A 306 16.46 28.73 -9.09
CA ALA A 306 17.76 28.14 -9.32
C ALA A 306 17.66 26.63 -9.59
N LEU A 307 16.92 25.90 -8.73
CA LEU A 307 16.78 24.45 -8.84
C LEU A 307 16.14 24.05 -10.18
N LYS A 308 15.02 24.69 -10.55
CA LYS A 308 14.35 24.40 -11.82
C LYS A 308 15.27 24.57 -13.02
N LYS A 309 15.96 25.70 -13.11
CA LYS A 309 16.90 25.93 -14.20
C LYS A 309 18.08 24.95 -14.19
N ALA A 310 18.67 24.68 -13.02
CA ALA A 310 19.76 23.74 -12.93
C ALA A 310 19.35 22.32 -13.35
N CYS A 311 18.16 21.88 -12.93
CA CYS A 311 17.64 20.56 -13.30
C CYS A 311 17.29 20.47 -14.80
N GLU A 312 16.73 21.53 -15.40
CA GLU A 312 16.46 21.58 -16.86
C GLU A 312 17.75 21.38 -17.67
N ASP A 313 18.88 21.96 -17.21
CA ASP A 313 20.19 21.82 -17.87
C ASP A 313 20.91 20.50 -17.50
N ALA A 314 20.45 19.78 -16.47
CA ALA A 314 21.07 18.57 -15.93
C ALA A 314 20.61 17.27 -16.61
N ASP A 315 19.97 17.33 -17.78
CA ASP A 315 19.41 16.17 -18.50
C ASP A 315 18.42 15.38 -17.64
N PRO A 316 17.29 15.99 -17.29
CA PRO A 316 16.30 15.39 -16.41
C PRO A 316 15.55 14.23 -17.07
N VAL A 317 15.26 13.20 -16.29
CA VAL A 317 14.55 11.99 -16.73
C VAL A 317 13.46 11.61 -15.75
N VAL A 318 12.43 10.94 -16.27
CA VAL A 318 11.35 10.34 -15.47
C VAL A 318 11.72 8.89 -15.15
N LEU A 319 11.48 8.50 -13.91
CA LEU A 319 11.65 7.14 -13.40
C LEU A 319 10.28 6.51 -13.17
N GLU A 320 10.16 5.23 -13.49
CA GLU A 320 8.99 4.42 -13.19
C GLU A 320 9.32 3.34 -12.15
N PRO A 321 8.38 3.02 -11.22
CA PRO A 321 8.57 1.93 -10.29
C PRO A 321 8.57 0.59 -11.02
N MET A 322 9.48 -0.29 -10.62
CA MET A 322 9.63 -1.64 -11.12
C MET A 322 9.19 -2.65 -10.06
N GLU A 323 8.59 -3.74 -10.51
CA GLU A 323 8.16 -4.84 -9.64
C GLU A 323 8.81 -6.16 -10.07
N ASN A 324 9.26 -6.93 -9.10
CA ASN A 324 9.62 -8.32 -9.30
C ASN A 324 8.35 -9.16 -9.15
N ILE A 325 7.91 -9.77 -10.23
CA ILE A 325 6.75 -10.66 -10.22
C ILE A 325 7.19 -12.11 -10.19
N THR A 326 6.42 -12.92 -9.45
CA THR A 326 6.54 -14.39 -9.46
C THR A 326 5.19 -14.95 -9.86
N VAL A 327 5.12 -15.53 -11.06
CA VAL A 327 3.88 -16.06 -11.65
C VAL A 327 3.89 -17.57 -11.60
N THR A 328 2.89 -18.18 -10.97
CA THR A 328 2.72 -19.64 -10.86
C THR A 328 1.56 -20.09 -11.74
N ILE A 329 1.84 -20.98 -12.68
CA ILE A 329 0.90 -21.41 -13.72
C ILE A 329 1.10 -22.87 -14.10
N PRO A 330 0.08 -23.56 -14.65
CA PRO A 330 0.28 -24.83 -15.36
C PRO A 330 1.25 -24.65 -16.54
N GLU A 331 2.10 -25.65 -16.79
CA GLU A 331 3.14 -25.63 -17.83
C GLU A 331 2.59 -25.24 -19.22
N SER A 332 1.37 -25.66 -19.55
CA SER A 332 0.72 -25.36 -20.83
C SER A 332 0.54 -23.86 -21.13
N TYR A 333 0.61 -22.99 -20.12
CA TYR A 333 0.46 -21.54 -20.27
C TYR A 333 1.78 -20.78 -20.22
N ALA A 334 2.92 -21.44 -19.95
CA ALA A 334 4.23 -20.81 -19.78
C ALA A 334 4.60 -19.91 -20.97
N GLY A 335 4.44 -20.40 -22.21
CA GLY A 335 4.73 -19.62 -23.40
C GLY A 335 3.86 -18.36 -23.56
N ALA A 336 2.56 -18.46 -23.24
CA ALA A 336 1.65 -17.33 -23.31
C ALA A 336 2.00 -16.25 -22.27
N VAL A 337 2.31 -16.65 -21.03
CA VAL A 337 2.69 -15.74 -19.96
C VAL A 337 4.03 -15.08 -20.23
N MET A 338 5.05 -15.81 -20.70
CA MET A 338 6.33 -15.20 -21.08
C MET A 338 6.18 -14.20 -22.23
N GLY A 339 5.31 -14.51 -23.21
CA GLY A 339 4.98 -13.57 -24.28
C GLY A 339 4.30 -12.30 -23.79
N ASP A 340 3.35 -12.43 -22.86
CA ASP A 340 2.66 -11.30 -22.23
C ASP A 340 3.61 -10.43 -21.41
N VAL A 341 4.45 -11.02 -20.55
CA VAL A 341 5.47 -10.31 -19.77
C VAL A 341 6.44 -9.54 -20.69
N SER A 342 6.91 -10.17 -21.77
CA SER A 342 7.80 -9.52 -22.73
C SER A 342 7.09 -8.37 -23.47
N GLY A 343 5.83 -8.54 -23.81
CA GLY A 343 4.99 -7.50 -24.42
C GLY A 343 4.71 -6.32 -23.48
N SER A 344 4.74 -6.56 -22.17
CA SER A 344 4.58 -5.57 -21.09
C SER A 344 5.91 -4.97 -20.65
N ARG A 345 6.90 -4.85 -21.50
CA ARG A 345 8.24 -4.30 -21.21
C ARG A 345 8.98 -5.05 -20.09
N GLY A 346 8.49 -6.23 -19.71
CA GLY A 346 9.06 -7.05 -18.65
C GLY A 346 10.29 -7.83 -19.12
N ARG A 347 11.17 -8.11 -18.17
CA ARG A 347 12.37 -8.94 -18.35
C ARG A 347 12.22 -10.21 -17.54
N VAL A 348 12.04 -11.35 -18.21
CA VAL A 348 12.03 -12.66 -17.55
C VAL A 348 13.41 -12.93 -16.97
N THR A 349 13.49 -13.17 -15.66
CA THR A 349 14.72 -13.41 -14.91
C THR A 349 14.94 -14.89 -14.60
N GLY A 350 13.87 -15.70 -14.59
CA GLY A 350 13.97 -17.12 -14.34
C GLY A 350 12.69 -17.89 -14.66
N MET A 351 12.85 -19.22 -14.77
CA MET A 351 11.74 -20.16 -14.90
C MET A 351 12.11 -21.45 -14.20
N ASP A 352 11.24 -21.90 -13.29
CA ASP A 352 11.41 -23.11 -12.50
C ASP A 352 10.12 -23.93 -12.46
N THR A 353 10.20 -25.13 -11.91
CA THR A 353 9.01 -25.96 -11.66
C THR A 353 8.90 -26.24 -10.16
N ASN A 354 7.75 -25.95 -9.56
CA ASN A 354 7.53 -26.19 -8.14
C ASN A 354 7.23 -27.67 -7.83
N ASN A 355 7.16 -28.03 -6.56
CA ASN A 355 6.88 -29.38 -6.09
C ASN A 355 5.50 -29.94 -6.50
N ARG A 356 4.62 -29.10 -7.06
CA ARG A 356 3.29 -29.49 -7.56
C ARG A 356 3.28 -29.72 -9.08
N GLY A 357 4.42 -29.55 -9.75
CA GLY A 357 4.52 -29.64 -11.19
C GLY A 357 4.01 -28.39 -11.93
N GLU A 358 3.87 -27.26 -11.24
CA GLU A 358 3.48 -25.99 -11.85
C GLU A 358 4.74 -25.20 -12.24
N THR A 359 4.68 -24.48 -13.33
CA THR A 359 5.75 -23.59 -13.78
C THR A 359 5.71 -22.28 -13.01
N VAL A 360 6.84 -21.87 -12.48
CA VAL A 360 7.06 -20.60 -11.78
C VAL A 360 7.93 -19.72 -12.66
N VAL A 361 7.37 -18.60 -13.14
CA VAL A 361 8.08 -17.60 -13.94
C VAL A 361 8.38 -16.40 -13.07
N THR A 362 9.64 -15.98 -13.01
CA THR A 362 10.08 -14.76 -12.35
C THR A 362 10.46 -13.71 -13.38
N ALA A 363 10.06 -12.47 -13.16
CA ALA A 363 10.35 -11.38 -14.07
C ALA A 363 10.35 -10.03 -13.34
N THR A 364 11.07 -9.05 -13.89
CA THR A 364 10.99 -7.64 -13.46
C THR A 364 10.18 -6.88 -14.52
N VAL A 365 9.12 -6.19 -14.08
CA VAL A 365 8.14 -5.53 -14.96
C VAL A 365 7.84 -4.12 -14.42
N PRO A 366 7.66 -3.11 -15.28
CA PRO A 366 7.18 -1.81 -14.83
C PRO A 366 5.80 -1.90 -14.18
N TYR A 367 5.62 -1.24 -13.04
CA TYR A 367 4.35 -1.26 -12.31
C TYR A 367 3.17 -0.77 -13.15
N ALA A 368 3.42 0.19 -14.05
CA ALA A 368 2.42 0.69 -14.99
C ALA A 368 1.78 -0.40 -15.86
N GLU A 369 2.52 -1.46 -16.17
CA GLU A 369 2.07 -2.59 -16.99
C GLU A 369 1.35 -3.68 -16.15
N LEU A 370 1.39 -3.55 -14.81
CA LEU A 370 0.82 -4.54 -13.88
C LEU A 370 -0.53 -4.13 -13.29
N VAL A 371 -1.00 -2.91 -13.55
CA VAL A 371 -2.25 -2.39 -12.97
C VAL A 371 -3.45 -3.29 -13.27
N ASP A 372 -3.54 -3.84 -14.48
CA ASP A 372 -4.59 -4.77 -14.93
C ASP A 372 -4.15 -6.23 -15.04
N TYR A 373 -2.92 -6.53 -14.62
CA TYR A 373 -2.29 -7.84 -14.83
C TYR A 373 -3.08 -9.00 -14.24
N ALA A 374 -3.72 -8.82 -13.09
CA ALA A 374 -4.58 -9.84 -12.47
C ALA A 374 -5.69 -10.32 -13.42
N THR A 375 -6.36 -9.40 -14.09
CA THR A 375 -7.43 -9.69 -15.05
C THR A 375 -6.86 -10.34 -16.31
N ARG A 376 -5.75 -9.82 -16.81
CA ARG A 376 -5.05 -10.32 -17.98
C ARG A 376 -4.51 -11.74 -17.78
N LEU A 377 -3.84 -12.00 -16.64
CA LEU A 377 -3.34 -13.34 -16.28
C LEU A 377 -4.46 -14.37 -16.18
N ARG A 378 -5.59 -14.01 -15.54
CA ARG A 378 -6.75 -14.91 -15.46
C ARG A 378 -7.32 -15.24 -16.83
N SER A 379 -7.40 -14.27 -17.71
CA SER A 379 -7.84 -14.50 -19.09
C SER A 379 -6.91 -15.46 -19.83
N LEU A 380 -5.58 -15.25 -19.73
CA LEU A 380 -4.56 -16.09 -20.38
C LEU A 380 -4.55 -17.52 -19.85
N THR A 381 -4.78 -17.70 -18.55
CA THR A 381 -4.64 -18.99 -17.85
C THR A 381 -5.97 -19.64 -17.49
N ARG A 382 -7.09 -19.13 -18.00
CA ARG A 382 -8.45 -19.59 -17.66
C ARG A 382 -8.70 -19.62 -16.13
N GLY A 383 -8.14 -18.65 -15.41
CA GLY A 383 -8.32 -18.51 -13.98
C GLY A 383 -7.40 -19.38 -13.11
N THR A 384 -6.46 -20.13 -13.70
CA THR A 384 -5.57 -21.03 -12.93
C THR A 384 -4.25 -20.37 -12.52
N GLY A 385 -3.89 -19.21 -13.11
CA GLY A 385 -2.66 -18.50 -12.80
C GLY A 385 -2.78 -17.71 -11.49
N ASP A 386 -1.70 -17.74 -10.73
CA ASP A 386 -1.50 -16.94 -9.50
C ASP A 386 -0.20 -16.15 -9.62
N PHE A 387 -0.14 -14.96 -9.01
CA PHE A 387 1.11 -14.20 -8.99
C PHE A 387 1.28 -13.40 -7.70
N THR A 388 2.53 -13.12 -7.38
CA THR A 388 2.93 -12.17 -6.34
C THR A 388 3.83 -11.12 -6.97
N MET A 389 3.91 -9.93 -6.35
CA MET A 389 4.80 -8.85 -6.77
C MET A 389 5.46 -8.22 -5.56
N GLU A 390 6.71 -7.78 -5.74
CA GLU A 390 7.54 -7.13 -4.75
C GLU A 390 8.28 -5.96 -5.38
N PRO A 391 8.38 -4.78 -4.72
CA PRO A 391 9.09 -3.63 -5.27
C PRO A 391 10.53 -3.97 -5.66
N ALA A 392 10.93 -3.55 -6.86
CA ALA A 392 12.28 -3.77 -7.41
C ALA A 392 13.07 -2.46 -7.61
N GLY A 393 12.57 -1.34 -7.07
CA GLY A 393 13.16 -0.02 -7.23
C GLY A 393 12.60 0.76 -8.40
N TYR A 394 13.41 1.66 -8.97
CA TYR A 394 13.00 2.56 -10.04
C TYR A 394 13.94 2.43 -11.23
N GLU A 395 13.41 2.50 -12.44
CA GLU A 395 14.18 2.55 -13.68
C GLU A 395 13.70 3.71 -14.57
N GLN A 396 14.58 4.20 -15.42
CA GLN A 396 14.21 5.26 -16.36
C GLN A 396 13.16 4.76 -17.36
N VAL A 397 12.11 5.54 -17.56
CA VAL A 397 11.10 5.23 -18.58
C VAL A 397 11.67 5.34 -20.00
N PRO A 398 11.12 4.60 -20.99
CA PRO A 398 11.43 4.81 -22.39
C PRO A 398 11.16 6.25 -22.84
N TYR A 399 11.90 6.72 -23.83
CA TYR A 399 11.80 8.11 -24.32
C TYR A 399 10.38 8.49 -24.72
N ASP A 400 9.65 7.62 -25.40
CA ASP A 400 8.29 7.89 -25.85
C ASP A 400 7.30 8.04 -24.67
N VAL A 401 7.49 7.26 -23.62
CA VAL A 401 6.70 7.34 -22.37
C VAL A 401 7.02 8.67 -21.67
N GLN A 402 8.30 9.03 -21.54
CA GLN A 402 8.70 10.30 -20.93
C GLN A 402 8.08 11.48 -21.70
N LYS A 403 8.17 11.48 -23.02
CA LYS A 403 7.61 12.54 -23.86
C LYS A 403 6.12 12.71 -23.61
N HIS A 404 5.37 11.62 -23.57
CA HIS A 404 3.92 11.67 -23.32
C HIS A 404 3.61 12.23 -21.92
N LEU A 405 4.36 11.82 -20.88
CA LEU A 405 4.15 12.31 -19.50
C LEU A 405 4.44 13.81 -19.39
N VAL A 406 5.48 14.31 -20.06
CA VAL A 406 5.81 15.75 -20.10
C VAL A 406 4.71 16.54 -20.82
N GLU A 407 4.29 16.10 -22.01
CA GLU A 407 3.21 16.73 -22.77
C GLU A 407 1.90 16.82 -21.96
N PHE A 408 1.52 15.73 -21.30
CA PHE A 408 0.34 15.69 -20.44
C PHE A 408 0.43 16.68 -19.26
N TYR A 409 1.60 16.80 -18.64
CA TYR A 409 1.82 17.75 -17.55
C TYR A 409 1.73 19.21 -18.03
N GLU A 410 2.31 19.54 -19.19
CA GLU A 410 2.25 20.87 -19.78
C GLU A 410 0.81 21.27 -20.11
N GLU A 411 0.03 20.37 -20.71
CA GLU A 411 -1.39 20.57 -21.00
C GLU A 411 -2.21 20.79 -19.72
N SER A 412 -1.98 20.00 -18.69
CA SER A 412 -2.66 20.11 -17.38
C SER A 412 -2.39 21.46 -16.73
N ARG A 413 -1.14 21.94 -16.78
CA ARG A 413 -0.77 23.28 -16.30
C ARG A 413 -1.42 24.41 -17.09
N ALA A 414 -1.51 24.26 -18.41
CA ALA A 414 -2.16 25.25 -19.27
C ALA A 414 -3.67 25.38 -19.00
N GLN A 415 -4.32 24.29 -18.55
CA GLN A 415 -5.73 24.25 -18.18
C GLN A 415 -6.02 24.67 -16.72
N GLY A 416 -4.97 24.98 -15.93
CA GLY A 416 -5.11 25.41 -14.53
C GLY A 416 -5.54 24.29 -13.58
N ARG A 417 -5.30 23.06 -13.93
CA ARG A 417 -5.55 21.84 -13.10
C ARG A 417 -4.34 21.39 -12.35
#